data_4dfe5e7360280f3ffe4cc47dc30da0ed
#
_entry.id   4dfe5e7360280f3ffe4cc47dc30da0ed
#
_cell.length_a   1.000
_cell.length_b   1.000
_cell.length_c   1.000
_cell.angle_alpha   90.00
_cell.angle_beta   90.00
_cell.angle_gamma   90.00
#
_symmetry.space_group_name_H-M   'P 1'
#
loop_
_entity.id
_entity.type
_entity.pdbx_description
1 polymer ?
#
loop_
_entity_poly.entity_id
_entity_poly.type
_entity_poly.pdbx_seq_one_letter_code
_entity_poly.pdbx_strand_id
1 'polypeptide(L)'
;MKVFDLHCDTLSELRRAEMRGDGQTFAHNNGHIDLEKLEKGDYMLQCFAAFVNLADPTPGADPLVTALEEIDVFKRMMERYSDRIAPVYRPEDIRKNAEAGKISGMLTIEEAAAARAVWACCAGCTSWACG
;
A
#
# COMPACT_ATOMS: atom_id res chain seq x y z
N MET A 1 6.01 -0.19 -22.64
CA MET A 1 5.72 1.19 -22.09
C MET A 1 5.54 1.02 -20.60
N LYS A 2 6.29 1.77 -19.79
CA LYS A 2 6.19 1.64 -18.33
C LYS A 2 4.87 2.20 -17.80
N VAL A 3 4.24 1.48 -16.88
CA VAL A 3 2.98 1.88 -16.24
C VAL A 3 3.26 2.58 -14.92
N PHE A 4 2.57 3.70 -14.70
CA PHE A 4 2.43 4.39 -13.42
C PHE A 4 0.97 4.31 -13.03
N ASP A 5 0.68 3.59 -11.97
CA ASP A 5 -0.68 3.46 -11.44
C ASP A 5 -0.76 4.17 -10.08
N LEU A 6 -1.66 5.12 -9.99
CA LEU A 6 -1.75 6.03 -8.86
C LEU A 6 -2.68 5.55 -7.75
N HIS A 7 -3.31 4.36 -7.90
CA HIS A 7 -4.21 3.85 -6.88
C HIS A 7 -4.44 2.34 -6.96
N CYS A 8 -4.42 1.66 -5.82
CA CYS A 8 -5.04 0.35 -5.63
C CYS A 8 -5.38 0.12 -4.15
N ASP A 9 -6.42 -0.70 -3.89
CA ASP A 9 -6.87 -1.10 -2.55
C ASP A 9 -6.28 -2.44 -2.09
N THR A 10 -5.16 -2.84 -2.66
CA THR A 10 -4.55 -4.14 -2.38
C THR A 10 -4.22 -4.34 -0.90
N LEU A 11 -3.88 -3.27 -0.17
CA LEU A 11 -3.58 -3.36 1.27
C LEU A 11 -4.80 -3.80 2.06
N SER A 12 -5.97 -3.22 1.80
CA SER A 12 -7.24 -3.60 2.42
C SER A 12 -7.60 -5.06 2.14
N GLU A 13 -7.40 -5.51 0.89
CA GLU A 13 -7.69 -6.89 0.51
C GLU A 13 -6.75 -7.89 1.19
N LEU A 14 -5.45 -7.60 1.25
CA LEU A 14 -4.47 -8.46 1.92
C LEU A 14 -4.71 -8.51 3.44
N ARG A 15 -5.03 -7.37 4.07
CA ARG A 15 -5.41 -7.32 5.48
C ARG A 15 -6.63 -8.21 5.74
N ARG A 16 -7.68 -8.09 4.93
CA ARG A 16 -8.88 -8.93 5.05
C ARG A 16 -8.57 -10.40 4.82
N ALA A 17 -7.69 -10.72 3.88
CA ALA A 17 -7.23 -12.07 3.61
C ALA A 17 -6.49 -12.68 4.81
N GLU A 18 -5.63 -11.91 5.46
CA GLU A 18 -4.95 -12.33 6.69
C GLU A 18 -5.96 -12.61 7.82
N MET A 19 -6.95 -11.74 8.01
CA MET A 19 -8.00 -11.93 9.02
C MET A 19 -8.84 -13.20 8.77
N ARG A 20 -9.09 -13.55 7.51
CA ARG A 20 -9.82 -14.77 7.13
C ARG A 20 -8.96 -16.02 7.12
N GLY A 21 -7.64 -15.88 7.08
CA GLY A 21 -6.71 -17.01 6.95
C GLY A 21 -6.81 -17.72 5.60
N ASP A 22 -7.17 -17.01 4.53
CA ASP A 22 -7.38 -17.60 3.20
C ASP A 22 -6.10 -17.81 2.38
N GLY A 23 -4.94 -17.49 2.95
CA GLY A 23 -3.62 -17.77 2.35
C GLY A 23 -3.23 -16.90 1.16
N GLN A 24 -4.02 -15.89 0.80
CA GLN A 24 -3.65 -14.98 -0.27
C GLN A 24 -2.45 -14.11 0.14
N THR A 25 -1.58 -13.82 -0.82
CA THR A 25 -0.36 -13.04 -0.59
C THR A 25 -0.20 -11.94 -1.62
N PHE A 26 0.72 -11.03 -1.39
CA PHE A 26 1.07 -10.04 -2.41
C PHE A 26 1.77 -10.66 -3.63
N ALA A 27 2.47 -11.79 -3.48
CA ALA A 27 3.09 -12.45 -4.63
C ALA A 27 2.06 -12.90 -5.67
N HIS A 28 0.94 -13.44 -5.17
CA HIS A 28 -0.17 -13.93 -5.99
C HIS A 28 -1.46 -13.87 -5.18
N ASN A 29 -2.51 -13.28 -5.77
CA ASN A 29 -3.84 -13.20 -5.18
C ASN A 29 -4.94 -13.13 -6.25
N ASN A 30 -6.20 -13.26 -5.81
CA ASN A 30 -7.37 -13.18 -6.68
C ASN A 30 -7.86 -11.73 -6.94
N GLY A 31 -7.20 -10.74 -6.36
CA GLY A 31 -7.51 -9.32 -6.54
C GLY A 31 -6.98 -8.74 -7.87
N HIS A 32 -7.07 -7.44 -7.99
CA HIS A 32 -6.64 -6.75 -9.22
C HIS A 32 -5.13 -6.60 -9.34
N ILE A 33 -4.43 -6.41 -8.21
CA ILE A 33 -2.99 -6.17 -8.15
C ILE A 33 -2.31 -7.20 -7.27
N ASP A 34 -1.28 -7.83 -7.81
CA ASP A 34 -0.26 -8.61 -7.13
C ASP A 34 1.08 -8.45 -7.84
N LEU A 35 2.15 -8.97 -7.25
CA LEU A 35 3.49 -8.77 -7.78
C LEU A 35 3.68 -9.38 -9.17
N GLU A 36 3.08 -10.55 -9.45
CA GLU A 36 3.13 -11.16 -10.78
C GLU A 36 2.41 -10.30 -11.83
N LYS A 37 1.27 -9.71 -11.48
CA LYS A 37 0.52 -8.83 -12.39
C LYS A 37 1.28 -7.53 -12.66
N LEU A 38 1.90 -6.94 -11.62
CA LEU A 38 2.74 -5.76 -11.77
C LEU A 38 3.92 -6.02 -12.74
N GLU A 39 4.59 -7.16 -12.60
CA GLU A 39 5.69 -7.53 -13.49
C GLU A 39 5.21 -7.76 -14.93
N LYS A 40 4.14 -8.55 -15.11
CA LYS A 40 3.54 -8.80 -16.43
C LYS A 40 3.05 -7.53 -17.11
N GLY A 41 2.56 -6.58 -16.33
CA GLY A 41 2.06 -5.28 -16.80
C GLY A 41 3.16 -4.24 -17.07
N ASP A 42 4.43 -4.55 -16.85
CA ASP A 42 5.57 -3.63 -17.01
C ASP A 42 5.43 -2.36 -16.13
N TYR A 43 4.98 -2.54 -14.88
CA TYR A 43 4.80 -1.45 -13.94
C TYR A 43 6.14 -0.88 -13.47
N MET A 44 6.22 0.44 -13.43
CA MET A 44 7.34 1.19 -12.85
C MET A 44 7.02 1.69 -11.46
N LEU A 45 5.75 2.12 -11.24
CA LEU A 45 5.26 2.58 -9.96
C LEU A 45 3.83 2.12 -9.74
N GLN A 46 3.54 1.67 -8.52
CA GLN A 46 2.21 1.43 -7.99
C GLN A 46 2.02 2.20 -6.69
N CYS A 47 0.97 3.02 -6.61
CA CYS A 47 0.50 3.59 -5.34
C CYS A 47 -0.45 2.61 -4.65
N PHE A 48 -0.15 2.32 -3.39
CA PHE A 48 -0.93 1.45 -2.52
C PHE A 48 -1.66 2.30 -1.49
N ALA A 49 -2.98 2.38 -1.60
CA ALA A 49 -3.79 3.14 -0.66
C ALA A 49 -4.02 2.35 0.64
N ALA A 50 -3.72 2.98 1.78
CA ALA A 50 -4.31 2.60 3.04
C ALA A 50 -5.69 3.25 3.09
N PHE A 51 -6.71 2.49 2.69
CA PHE A 51 -8.08 2.95 2.54
C PHE A 51 -8.98 2.42 3.64
N VAL A 52 -9.54 3.34 4.43
CA VAL A 52 -10.47 3.01 5.50
C VAL A 52 -11.91 3.19 5.02
N ASN A 53 -12.57 2.09 4.72
CA ASN A 53 -13.98 2.11 4.38
C ASN A 53 -14.84 2.35 5.63
N LEU A 54 -15.39 3.55 5.80
CA LEU A 54 -16.28 3.88 6.91
C LEU A 54 -17.61 3.12 6.92
N ALA A 55 -17.98 2.53 5.77
CA ALA A 55 -19.15 1.67 5.67
C ALA A 55 -18.83 0.19 5.97
N ASP A 56 -17.59 -0.13 6.37
CA ASP A 56 -17.23 -1.49 6.77
C ASP A 56 -18.04 -1.89 8.00
N PRO A 57 -18.87 -2.96 7.90
CA PRO A 57 -19.75 -3.38 8.98
C PRO A 57 -19.01 -4.07 10.13
N THR A 58 -17.69 -4.14 10.12
CA THR A 58 -16.92 -4.79 11.18
C THR A 58 -17.17 -4.10 12.51
N PRO A 59 -17.86 -4.74 13.48
CA PRO A 59 -18.20 -4.11 14.75
C PRO A 59 -16.93 -3.68 15.50
N GLY A 60 -16.88 -2.40 15.88
CA GLY A 60 -15.77 -1.85 16.66
C GLY A 60 -14.51 -1.55 15.86
N ALA A 61 -14.55 -1.57 14.53
CA ALA A 61 -13.43 -1.15 13.71
C ALA A 61 -13.10 0.33 13.98
N ASP A 62 -11.90 0.58 14.48
CA ASP A 62 -11.37 1.93 14.63
C ASP A 62 -10.65 2.33 13.33
N PRO A 63 -11.06 3.42 12.67
CA PRO A 63 -10.44 3.85 11.42
C PRO A 63 -8.91 4.04 11.50
N LEU A 64 -8.41 4.58 12.61
CA LEU A 64 -6.98 4.76 12.79
C LEU A 64 -6.26 3.42 12.93
N VAL A 65 -6.82 2.49 13.69
CA VAL A 65 -6.24 1.14 13.85
C VAL A 65 -6.22 0.43 12.50
N THR A 66 -7.31 0.49 11.75
CA THR A 66 -7.39 -0.11 10.40
C THR A 66 -6.31 0.46 9.48
N ALA A 67 -6.14 1.78 9.43
CA ALA A 67 -5.09 2.41 8.63
C ALA A 67 -3.68 1.97 9.05
N LEU A 68 -3.41 1.88 10.36
CA LEU A 68 -2.11 1.42 10.87
C LEU A 68 -1.84 -0.05 10.53
N GLU A 69 -2.85 -0.92 10.55
CA GLU A 69 -2.73 -2.32 10.12
C GLU A 69 -2.42 -2.41 8.62
N GLU A 70 -3.05 -1.60 7.79
CA GLU A 70 -2.78 -1.55 6.35
C GLU A 70 -1.37 -1.01 6.04
N ILE A 71 -0.92 -0.01 6.78
CA ILE A 71 0.46 0.49 6.71
C ILE A 71 1.46 -0.61 7.11
N ASP A 72 1.15 -1.42 8.12
CA ASP A 72 1.97 -2.56 8.52
C ASP A 72 2.01 -3.63 7.42
N VAL A 73 0.89 -3.94 6.79
CA VAL A 73 0.84 -4.82 5.60
C VAL A 73 1.79 -4.31 4.51
N PHE A 74 1.75 -3.00 4.20
CA PHE A 74 2.66 -2.42 3.21
C PHE A 74 4.13 -2.60 3.58
N LYS A 75 4.51 -2.31 4.82
CA LYS A 75 5.89 -2.45 5.29
C LYS A 75 6.38 -3.89 5.17
N ARG A 76 5.62 -4.85 5.69
CA ARG A 76 5.94 -6.29 5.60
C ARG A 76 6.05 -6.76 4.15
N MET A 77 5.19 -6.25 3.27
CA MET A 77 5.21 -6.53 1.83
C MET A 77 6.50 -6.02 1.19
N MET A 78 6.92 -4.78 1.47
CA MET A 78 8.17 -4.22 0.93
C MET A 78 9.41 -4.97 1.43
N GLU A 79 9.42 -5.38 2.69
CA GLU A 79 10.52 -6.18 3.26
C GLU A 79 10.60 -7.57 2.63
N ARG A 80 9.46 -8.27 2.57
CA ARG A 80 9.39 -9.66 2.10
C ARG A 80 9.78 -9.81 0.63
N TYR A 81 9.44 -8.85 -0.21
CA TYR A 81 9.67 -8.89 -1.65
C TYR A 81 10.70 -7.83 -2.10
N SER A 82 11.62 -7.49 -1.21
CA SER A 82 12.60 -6.41 -1.42
C SER A 82 13.57 -6.63 -2.58
N ASP A 83 13.65 -7.83 -3.11
CA ASP A 83 14.37 -8.18 -4.33
C ASP A 83 13.65 -7.72 -5.63
N ARG A 84 12.33 -7.53 -5.59
CA ARG A 84 11.47 -7.26 -6.76
C ARG A 84 10.75 -5.91 -6.71
N ILE A 85 10.42 -5.42 -5.52
CA ILE A 85 9.75 -4.14 -5.28
C ILE A 85 10.44 -3.39 -4.15
N ALA A 86 10.47 -2.06 -4.22
CA ALA A 86 11.06 -1.24 -3.16
C ALA A 86 10.21 0.00 -2.88
N PRO A 87 10.19 0.49 -1.62
CA PRO A 87 9.39 1.64 -1.25
C PRO A 87 9.91 2.93 -1.87
N VAL A 88 9.01 3.89 -2.05
CA VAL A 88 9.30 5.24 -2.50
C VAL A 88 8.98 6.22 -1.38
N TYR A 89 9.98 6.98 -0.96
CA TYR A 89 9.87 8.07 0.02
C TYR A 89 10.19 9.42 -0.59
N ARG A 90 10.89 9.43 -1.72
CA ARG A 90 11.32 10.63 -2.45
C ARG A 90 11.27 10.36 -3.95
N PRO A 91 11.10 11.39 -4.80
CA PRO A 91 11.05 11.21 -6.25
C PRO A 91 12.25 10.47 -6.83
N GLU A 92 13.45 10.66 -6.24
CA GLU A 92 14.69 10.00 -6.69
C GLU A 92 14.66 8.48 -6.50
N ASP A 93 13.87 7.99 -5.56
CA ASP A 93 13.77 6.54 -5.27
C ASP A 93 13.18 5.79 -6.45
N ILE A 94 12.24 6.40 -7.19
CA ILE A 94 11.64 5.79 -8.40
C ILE A 94 12.73 5.45 -9.42
N ARG A 95 13.65 6.39 -9.67
CA ARG A 95 14.77 6.15 -10.60
C ARG A 95 15.72 5.09 -10.07
N LYS A 96 16.12 5.17 -8.81
CA LYS A 96 17.00 4.19 -8.16
C LYS A 96 16.42 2.78 -8.21
N ASN A 97 15.13 2.65 -7.94
CA ASN A 97 14.44 1.36 -8.00
C ASN A 97 14.43 0.82 -9.42
N ALA A 98 14.15 1.66 -10.42
CA ALA A 98 14.17 1.26 -11.81
C ALA A 98 15.57 0.83 -12.28
N GLU A 99 16.62 1.56 -11.88
CA GLU A 99 18.03 1.19 -12.16
C GLU A 99 18.42 -0.14 -11.50
N ALA A 100 17.83 -0.45 -10.34
CA ALA A 100 18.00 -1.72 -9.65
C ALA A 100 17.11 -2.85 -10.21
N GLY A 101 16.30 -2.60 -11.25
CA GLY A 101 15.38 -3.57 -11.83
C GLY A 101 14.16 -3.86 -10.96
N LYS A 102 13.81 -2.97 -10.02
CA LYS A 102 12.70 -3.15 -9.10
C LYS A 102 11.52 -2.25 -9.47
N ILE A 103 10.33 -2.72 -9.13
CA ILE A 103 9.12 -1.92 -9.16
C ILE A 103 9.13 -0.96 -7.96
N SER A 104 8.59 0.23 -8.12
CA SER A 104 8.41 1.20 -7.05
C SER A 104 7.04 1.04 -6.39
N GLY A 105 7.01 0.92 -5.06
CA GLY A 105 5.79 0.92 -4.26
C GLY A 105 5.68 2.21 -3.45
N MET A 106 4.61 2.97 -3.62
CA MET A 106 4.36 4.18 -2.85
C MET A 106 3.14 3.99 -1.95
N LEU A 107 3.31 4.22 -0.65
CA LEU A 107 2.19 4.22 0.28
C LEU A 107 1.43 5.55 0.18
N THR A 108 0.12 5.47 0.07
CA THR A 108 -0.80 6.61 0.17
C THR A 108 -1.83 6.35 1.25
N ILE A 109 -2.45 7.41 1.77
CA ILE A 109 -3.56 7.29 2.71
C ILE A 109 -4.79 7.93 2.05
N GLU A 110 -5.85 7.18 2.02
CA GLU A 110 -7.15 7.63 1.54
C GLU A 110 -8.14 7.63 2.70
N GLU A 111 -8.97 8.65 2.78
CA GLU A 111 -9.97 8.91 3.81
C GLU A 111 -9.40 9.55 5.09
N ALA A 112 -9.79 10.81 5.32
CA ALA A 112 -9.34 11.61 6.47
C ALA A 112 -9.81 11.08 7.84
N ALA A 113 -10.77 10.15 7.86
CA ALA A 113 -11.24 9.51 9.09
C ALA A 113 -10.12 8.77 9.85
N ALA A 114 -9.14 8.25 9.13
CA ALA A 114 -7.94 7.64 9.72
C ALA A 114 -7.15 8.64 10.59
N ALA A 115 -7.17 9.93 10.24
CA ALA A 115 -6.52 10.99 11.00
C ALA A 115 -7.34 11.47 12.19
N ARG A 116 -8.59 10.99 12.39
CA ARG A 116 -9.53 11.41 13.43
C ARG A 116 -9.70 12.95 13.53
N ALA A 117 -9.53 13.67 12.41
CA ALA A 117 -9.49 15.14 12.38
C ALA A 117 -8.48 15.77 13.37
N VAL A 118 -7.49 15.02 13.82
CA VAL A 118 -6.45 15.51 14.72
C VAL A 118 -5.26 16.01 13.90
N TRP A 119 -4.96 17.28 14.03
CA TRP A 119 -3.87 17.94 13.30
C TRP A 119 -2.51 17.24 13.45
N ALA A 120 -2.23 16.63 14.62
CA ALA A 120 -1.02 15.89 14.87
C ALA A 120 -0.88 14.62 13.98
N CYS A 121 -2.00 13.96 13.66
CA CYS A 121 -2.00 12.83 12.71
C CYS A 121 -1.66 13.30 11.30
N CYS A 122 -2.22 14.43 10.87
CA CYS A 122 -1.91 15.01 9.56
C CYS A 122 -0.44 15.43 9.45
N ALA A 123 0.15 16.02 10.50
CA ALA A 123 1.57 16.39 10.53
C ALA A 123 2.50 15.16 10.46
N GLY A 124 2.11 14.03 11.05
CA GLY A 124 2.82 12.75 10.92
C GLY A 124 2.73 12.17 9.51
N CYS A 125 1.59 12.32 8.84
CA CYS A 125 1.40 11.88 7.47
C CYS A 125 2.27 12.64 6.47
N THR A 126 2.49 13.96 6.66
CA THR A 126 3.30 14.76 5.73
C THR A 126 4.75 14.31 5.62
N SER A 127 5.28 13.65 6.64
CA SER A 127 6.65 13.10 6.59
C SER A 127 6.72 11.71 5.91
N TRP A 128 5.57 11.06 5.66
CA TRP A 128 5.52 9.67 5.19
C TRP A 128 4.70 9.43 3.93
N ALA A 129 3.65 10.20 3.69
CA ALA A 129 2.70 9.91 2.64
C ALA A 129 2.16 11.13 1.86
N CYS A 130 2.47 12.34 2.30
CA CYS A 130 2.06 13.58 1.66
C CYS A 130 3.27 14.40 1.21
N GLY A 131 4.27 13.74 0.64
CA GLY A 131 5.41 14.39 0.01
C GLY A 131 5.10 14.77 -1.44
#